data_e481a1b719c250df7e45bf04af688a63
#
_entry.id   e481a1b719c250df7e45bf04af688a63
#
_cell.length_a   1.000
_cell.length_b   1.000
_cell.length_c   1.000
_cell.angle_alpha   90.00
_cell.angle_beta   90.00
_cell.angle_gamma   90.00
#
_symmetry.space_group_name_H-M   'P 1'
#
loop_
_entity.id
_entity.type
_entity.pdbx_description
1 polymer ?
#
loop_
_entity_poly.entity_id
_entity_poly.type
_entity_poly.pdbx_seq_one_letter_code
_entity_poly.pdbx_strand_id
1 'polypeptide(L)'
;MYTYKKSVSLGYADAVEKVKEELKKEGFGVLTEIDVKQTLKTKINVDFEDYIILGACNPPLAYQALSAERDIGVLLPCNVIVYVQGGKTFVSAILPTVQLGKVGNPELLPIAEQVENKLKKVVDATAKK
;
A
#
# COMPACT_ATOMS: atom_id res chain seq x y z
N MET A 1 -2.79 -14.90 -5.11
CA MET A 1 -1.85 -13.89 -4.61
C MET A 1 -2.37 -12.50 -4.91
N TYR A 2 -2.38 -11.65 -3.91
CA TYR A 2 -2.93 -10.29 -4.06
C TYR A 2 -1.97 -9.21 -3.54
N THR A 3 -0.79 -9.60 -3.09
CA THR A 3 0.19 -8.68 -2.53
C THR A 3 1.57 -8.87 -3.15
N TYR A 4 2.35 -7.80 -3.14
CA TYR A 4 3.76 -7.82 -3.48
C TYR A 4 4.53 -7.49 -2.19
N LYS A 5 5.19 -8.49 -1.62
CA LYS A 5 5.78 -8.39 -0.28
C LYS A 5 7.26 -8.73 -0.29
N LYS A 6 8.04 -7.98 0.50
CA LYS A 6 9.44 -8.28 0.75
C LYS A 6 9.78 -8.03 2.21
N SER A 7 10.71 -8.82 2.75
CA SER A 7 11.31 -8.49 4.03
C SER A 7 12.38 -7.41 3.80
N VAL A 8 12.53 -6.53 4.79
CA VAL A 8 13.49 -5.44 4.70
C VAL A 8 14.43 -5.48 5.90
N SER A 9 15.65 -4.97 5.71
CA SER A 9 16.64 -4.95 6.79
C SER A 9 16.47 -3.79 7.77
N LEU A 10 15.64 -2.80 7.39
CA LEU A 10 15.35 -1.64 8.23
C LEU A 10 14.46 -2.03 9.42
N GLY A 11 14.64 -1.34 10.55
CA GLY A 11 13.68 -1.43 11.64
C GLY A 11 12.35 -0.82 11.24
N TYR A 12 11.32 -1.09 12.03
CA TYR A 12 9.94 -0.70 11.71
C TYR A 12 9.81 0.80 11.41
N ALA A 13 10.27 1.66 12.31
CA ALA A 13 10.11 3.11 12.14
C ALA A 13 10.81 3.62 10.88
N ASP A 14 12.03 3.14 10.63
CA ASP A 14 12.81 3.53 9.45
C ASP A 14 12.18 3.01 8.17
N ALA A 15 11.62 1.79 8.20
CA ALA A 15 10.93 1.21 7.06
C ALA A 15 9.68 2.03 6.70
N VAL A 16 8.90 2.47 7.71
CA VAL A 16 7.72 3.31 7.49
C VAL A 16 8.12 4.62 6.79
N GLU A 17 9.16 5.29 7.30
CA GLU A 17 9.62 6.54 6.70
C GLU A 17 10.14 6.33 5.28
N LYS A 18 10.88 5.24 5.06
CA LYS A 18 11.42 4.92 3.73
C LYS A 18 10.30 4.67 2.73
N VAL A 19 9.26 3.94 3.12
CA VAL A 19 8.10 3.70 2.26
C VAL A 19 7.45 5.02 1.87
N LYS A 20 7.26 5.92 2.83
CA LYS A 20 6.65 7.23 2.56
C LYS A 20 7.47 8.04 1.55
N GLU A 21 8.80 8.04 1.72
CA GLU A 21 9.70 8.72 0.79
C GLU A 21 9.62 8.13 -0.62
N GLU A 22 9.65 6.80 -0.72
CA GLU A 22 9.61 6.14 -2.02
C GLU A 22 8.26 6.30 -2.71
N LEU A 23 7.16 6.29 -1.95
CA LEU A 23 5.83 6.58 -2.48
C LEU A 23 5.79 7.97 -3.10
N LYS A 24 6.35 8.96 -2.41
CA LYS A 24 6.38 10.33 -2.91
C LYS A 24 7.14 10.44 -4.23
N LYS A 25 8.24 9.72 -4.37
CA LYS A 25 9.03 9.70 -5.61
C LYS A 25 8.23 9.16 -6.80
N GLU A 26 7.29 8.26 -6.55
CA GLU A 26 6.43 7.69 -7.60
C GLU A 26 5.11 8.44 -7.78
N GLY A 27 4.99 9.60 -7.16
CA GLY A 27 3.81 10.45 -7.33
C GLY A 27 2.63 10.11 -6.41
N PHE A 28 2.86 9.30 -5.38
CA PHE A 28 1.83 8.97 -4.40
C PHE A 28 1.87 9.92 -3.20
N GLY A 29 0.68 10.28 -2.71
CA GLY A 29 0.53 10.90 -1.41
C GLY A 29 -0.05 9.90 -0.43
N VAL A 30 0.40 9.93 0.81
CA VAL A 30 -0.20 9.11 1.87
C VAL A 30 -1.38 9.88 2.44
N LEU A 31 -2.58 9.40 2.16
CA LEU A 31 -3.83 10.07 2.59
C LEU A 31 -4.28 9.61 3.96
N THR A 32 -4.05 8.34 4.28
CA THR A 32 -4.49 7.77 5.55
C THR A 32 -3.38 6.92 6.15
N GLU A 33 -3.34 6.92 7.49
CA GLU A 33 -2.43 6.07 8.24
C GLU A 33 -3.24 5.42 9.35
N ILE A 34 -3.25 4.10 9.38
CA ILE A 34 -3.92 3.36 10.43
C ILE A 34 -2.87 2.56 11.19
N ASP A 35 -2.63 2.98 12.42
CA ASP A 35 -1.73 2.24 13.32
C ASP A 35 -2.55 1.11 13.96
N VAL A 36 -2.38 -0.09 13.44
CA VAL A 36 -3.16 -1.25 13.87
C VAL A 36 -2.84 -1.62 15.32
N LYS A 37 -1.56 -1.57 15.71
CA LYS A 37 -1.15 -1.86 17.07
C LYS A 37 -1.88 -0.94 18.07
N GLN A 38 -1.87 0.35 17.80
CA GLN A 38 -2.52 1.34 18.64
C GLN A 38 -4.05 1.16 18.65
N THR A 39 -4.62 0.92 17.47
CA THR A 39 -6.06 0.76 17.32
C THR A 39 -6.57 -0.44 18.12
N LEU A 40 -5.89 -1.59 18.02
CA LEU A 40 -6.29 -2.79 18.74
C LEU A 40 -6.15 -2.59 20.24
N LYS A 41 -5.10 -1.90 20.69
CA LYS A 41 -4.90 -1.62 22.10
C LYS A 41 -6.01 -0.72 22.64
N THR A 42 -6.34 0.33 21.89
CA THR A 42 -7.36 1.30 22.30
C THR A 42 -8.78 0.71 22.28
N LYS A 43 -9.11 -0.05 21.23
CA LYS A 43 -10.49 -0.50 20.99
C LYS A 43 -10.85 -1.76 21.77
N ILE A 44 -9.94 -2.71 21.91
CA ILE A 44 -10.25 -4.01 22.50
C ILE A 44 -9.18 -4.48 23.51
N ASN A 45 -8.25 -3.62 23.85
CA ASN A 45 -7.17 -3.90 24.82
C ASN A 45 -6.38 -5.16 24.48
N VAL A 46 -6.08 -5.36 23.18
CA VAL A 46 -5.27 -6.47 22.69
C VAL A 46 -3.90 -5.94 22.34
N ASP A 47 -2.85 -6.68 22.72
CA ASP A 47 -1.48 -6.37 22.33
C ASP A 47 -1.21 -6.99 20.96
N PHE A 48 -0.61 -6.20 20.07
CA PHE A 48 -0.28 -6.64 18.71
C PHE A 48 1.12 -6.15 18.36
N GLU A 49 1.74 -6.77 17.36
CA GLU A 49 3.04 -6.31 16.89
C GLU A 49 2.88 -5.02 16.08
N ASP A 50 4.02 -4.33 15.84
CA ASP A 50 4.01 -3.11 15.02
C ASP A 50 3.38 -3.40 13.67
N TYR A 51 2.42 -2.58 13.28
CA TYR A 51 1.68 -2.75 12.04
C TYR A 51 1.03 -1.42 11.65
N ILE A 52 1.28 -0.96 10.44
CA ILE A 52 0.66 0.27 9.94
C ILE A 52 0.10 0.02 8.53
N ILE A 53 -1.07 0.59 8.26
CA ILE A 53 -1.68 0.59 6.93
C ILE A 53 -1.59 2.00 6.38
N LEU A 54 -0.89 2.16 5.26
CA LEU A 54 -0.73 3.45 4.58
C LEU A 54 -1.62 3.45 3.34
N GLY A 55 -2.61 4.35 3.33
CA GLY A 55 -3.47 4.53 2.17
C GLY A 55 -2.82 5.50 1.20
N ALA A 56 -2.33 4.98 0.07
CA ALA A 56 -1.59 5.77 -0.90
C ALA A 56 -2.45 6.10 -2.11
N CYS A 57 -2.35 7.32 -2.59
CA CYS A 57 -3.10 7.78 -3.75
C CYS A 57 -2.16 8.47 -4.74
N ASN A 58 -2.26 8.06 -6.01
CA ASN A 58 -1.64 8.76 -7.12
C ASN A 58 -2.76 9.54 -7.81
N PRO A 59 -2.89 10.86 -7.57
CA PRO A 59 -4.08 11.59 -8.01
C PRO A 59 -4.41 11.52 -9.50
N PRO A 60 -3.43 11.68 -10.42
CA PRO A 60 -3.77 11.56 -11.84
C PRO A 60 -4.32 10.19 -12.22
N LEU A 61 -3.74 9.12 -11.70
CA LEU A 61 -4.18 7.76 -12.00
C LEU A 61 -5.51 7.44 -11.31
N ALA A 62 -5.71 7.92 -10.08
CA ALA A 62 -6.97 7.79 -9.38
C ALA A 62 -8.11 8.50 -10.13
N TYR A 63 -7.84 9.68 -10.66
CA TYR A 63 -8.81 10.43 -11.45
C TYR A 63 -9.23 9.65 -12.70
N GLN A 64 -8.27 9.04 -13.39
CA GLN A 64 -8.56 8.21 -14.55
C GLN A 64 -9.42 7.00 -14.19
N ALA A 65 -9.08 6.34 -13.08
CA ALA A 65 -9.83 5.16 -12.63
C ALA A 65 -11.26 5.52 -12.23
N LEU A 66 -11.44 6.59 -11.48
CA LEU A 66 -12.76 7.05 -11.06
C LEU A 66 -13.61 7.52 -12.23
N SER A 67 -12.98 8.07 -13.26
CA SER A 67 -13.68 8.48 -14.49
C SER A 67 -14.15 7.28 -15.31
N ALA A 68 -13.36 6.19 -15.32
CA ALA A 68 -13.71 4.96 -16.02
C ALA A 68 -14.77 4.15 -15.27
N GLU A 69 -14.71 4.15 -13.94
CA GLU A 69 -15.58 3.35 -13.08
C GLU A 69 -15.81 4.11 -11.77
N ARG A 70 -17.00 4.72 -11.64
CA ARG A 70 -17.30 5.60 -10.49
C ARG A 70 -17.21 4.88 -9.15
N ASP A 71 -17.68 3.65 -9.09
CA ASP A 71 -17.75 2.90 -7.83
C ASP A 71 -16.39 2.33 -7.39
N ILE A 72 -15.34 2.53 -8.19
CA ILE A 72 -14.01 2.03 -7.86
C ILE A 72 -13.48 2.63 -6.55
N GLY A 73 -14.05 3.75 -6.11
CA GLY A 73 -13.70 4.35 -4.82
C GLY A 73 -13.84 3.41 -3.64
N VAL A 74 -14.72 2.40 -3.76
CA VAL A 74 -14.87 1.36 -2.73
C VAL A 74 -13.56 0.57 -2.55
N LEU A 75 -12.75 0.47 -3.60
CA LEU A 75 -11.49 -0.27 -3.59
C LEU A 75 -10.27 0.64 -3.44
N LEU A 76 -10.47 1.91 -3.17
CA LEU A 76 -9.39 2.88 -2.97
C LEU A 76 -9.37 3.35 -1.52
N PRO A 77 -8.24 3.86 -1.03
CA PRO A 77 -6.95 4.01 -1.70
C PRO A 77 -6.20 2.69 -1.83
N CYS A 78 -5.08 2.70 -2.57
CA CYS A 78 -4.19 1.55 -2.63
C CYS A 78 -3.40 1.47 -1.32
N ASN A 79 -3.47 0.34 -0.66
CA ASN A 79 -2.83 0.18 0.63
C ASN A 79 -1.42 -0.42 0.50
N VAL A 80 -0.50 0.18 1.26
CA VAL A 80 0.84 -0.38 1.49
C VAL A 80 0.96 -0.56 3.00
N ILE A 81 1.39 -1.73 3.42
CA ILE A 81 1.52 -2.02 4.85
C ILE A 81 2.99 -2.25 5.22
N VAL A 82 3.32 -1.88 6.45
CA VAL A 82 4.61 -2.19 7.05
C VAL A 82 4.29 -2.84 8.38
N TYR A 83 4.91 -4.00 8.64
CA TYR A 83 4.66 -4.69 9.90
C TYR A 83 5.88 -5.51 10.32
N VAL A 84 5.88 -5.89 11.60
CA VAL A 84 6.89 -6.77 12.18
C VAL A 84 6.23 -8.08 12.52
N GLN A 85 6.88 -9.18 12.16
CA GLN A 85 6.46 -10.51 12.56
C GLN A 85 7.69 -11.37 12.77
N GLY A 86 7.78 -12.00 13.93
CA GLY A 86 8.92 -12.86 14.24
C GLY A 86 10.25 -12.13 14.21
N GLY A 87 10.28 -10.88 14.62
CA GLY A 87 11.49 -10.07 14.63
C GLY A 87 11.92 -9.53 13.27
N LYS A 88 11.14 -9.77 12.22
CA LYS A 88 11.43 -9.28 10.86
C LYS A 88 10.44 -8.20 10.46
N THR A 89 10.94 -7.22 9.72
CA THR A 89 10.12 -6.14 9.15
C THR A 89 9.77 -6.49 7.72
N PHE A 90 8.49 -6.36 7.38
CA PHE A 90 7.98 -6.62 6.04
C PHE A 90 7.29 -5.38 5.48
N VAL A 91 7.44 -5.19 4.16
CA VAL A 91 6.70 -4.18 3.41
C VAL A 91 5.91 -4.91 2.35
N SER A 92 4.62 -4.61 2.25
CA SER A 92 3.73 -5.31 1.32
C SER A 92 2.76 -4.31 0.69
N ALA A 93 2.61 -4.37 -0.62
CA ALA A 93 1.69 -3.52 -1.37
C ALA A 93 0.61 -4.37 -2.02
N ILE A 94 -0.59 -3.80 -2.16
CA ILE A 94 -1.67 -4.43 -2.92
C ILE A 94 -1.23 -4.58 -4.39
N LEU A 95 -1.74 -5.60 -5.06
CA LEU A 95 -1.59 -5.76 -6.52
C LEU A 95 -2.87 -5.24 -7.19
N PRO A 96 -2.86 -4.01 -7.71
CA PRO A 96 -4.06 -3.43 -8.30
C PRO A 96 -4.64 -4.24 -9.47
N THR A 97 -3.79 -4.90 -10.27
CA THR A 97 -4.30 -5.73 -11.38
C THR A 97 -5.17 -6.87 -10.88
N VAL A 98 -4.88 -7.41 -9.70
CA VAL A 98 -5.69 -8.46 -9.09
C VAL A 98 -6.97 -7.88 -8.51
N GLN A 99 -6.84 -6.79 -7.74
CA GLN A 99 -7.99 -6.17 -7.07
C GLN A 99 -8.98 -5.57 -8.06
N LEU A 100 -8.50 -4.75 -9.00
CA LEU A 100 -9.35 -4.06 -9.96
C LEU A 100 -9.83 -4.98 -11.09
N GLY A 101 -9.11 -6.09 -11.32
CA GLY A 101 -9.52 -7.08 -12.31
C GLY A 101 -10.88 -7.70 -12.04
N LYS A 102 -11.30 -7.72 -10.78
CA LYS A 102 -12.60 -8.27 -10.38
C LYS A 102 -13.78 -7.40 -10.79
N VAL A 103 -13.53 -6.13 -11.09
CA VAL A 103 -14.56 -5.18 -11.50
C VAL A 103 -15.11 -5.51 -12.90
N GLY A 104 -14.28 -6.08 -13.76
CA GLY A 104 -14.69 -6.48 -15.10
C GLY A 104 -14.72 -5.34 -16.10
N ASN A 105 -14.09 -4.20 -15.80
CA ASN A 105 -14.01 -3.07 -16.72
C ASN A 105 -12.61 -3.03 -17.33
N PRO A 106 -12.46 -3.35 -18.65
CA PRO A 106 -11.14 -3.42 -19.28
C PRO A 106 -10.41 -2.08 -19.33
N GLU A 107 -11.10 -0.96 -19.20
CA GLU A 107 -10.45 0.36 -19.16
C GLU A 107 -9.57 0.53 -17.91
N LEU A 108 -9.84 -0.23 -16.85
CA LEU A 108 -9.07 -0.14 -15.62
C LEU A 108 -7.71 -0.85 -15.71
N LEU A 109 -7.56 -1.80 -16.63
CA LEU A 109 -6.35 -2.62 -16.69
C LEU A 109 -5.07 -1.82 -16.92
N PRO A 110 -5.00 -0.92 -17.93
CA PRO A 110 -3.78 -0.11 -18.12
C PRO A 110 -3.46 0.77 -16.92
N ILE A 111 -4.49 1.30 -16.26
CA ILE A 111 -4.32 2.15 -15.09
C ILE A 111 -3.77 1.30 -13.94
N ALA A 112 -4.37 0.14 -13.71
CA ALA A 112 -3.93 -0.78 -12.65
C ALA A 112 -2.48 -1.22 -12.86
N GLU A 113 -2.07 -1.50 -14.09
CA GLU A 113 -0.70 -1.88 -14.41
C GLU A 113 0.29 -0.76 -14.08
N GLN A 114 -0.04 0.48 -14.39
CA GLN A 114 0.81 1.62 -14.06
C GLN A 114 0.97 1.80 -12.55
N VAL A 115 -0.13 1.73 -11.82
CA VAL A 115 -0.10 1.85 -10.36
C VAL A 115 0.71 0.70 -9.76
N GLU A 116 0.48 -0.51 -10.22
CA GLU A 116 1.17 -1.69 -9.71
C GLU A 116 2.68 -1.61 -9.93
N ASN A 117 3.11 -1.20 -11.12
CA ASN A 117 4.53 -1.05 -11.41
C ASN A 117 5.19 -0.03 -10.49
N LYS A 118 4.51 1.07 -10.20
CA LYS A 118 5.00 2.08 -9.28
C LYS A 118 5.08 1.56 -7.85
N LEU A 119 4.06 0.83 -7.39
CA LEU A 119 4.05 0.26 -6.05
C LEU A 119 5.15 -0.80 -5.88
N LYS A 120 5.41 -1.61 -6.91
CA LYS A 120 6.50 -2.58 -6.87
C LYS A 120 7.86 -1.89 -6.73
N LYS A 121 8.05 -0.77 -7.41
CA LYS A 121 9.27 0.02 -7.26
C LYS A 121 9.45 0.53 -5.83
N VAL A 122 8.36 0.95 -5.20
CA VAL A 122 8.40 1.41 -3.81
C VAL A 122 8.85 0.28 -2.87
N VAL A 123 8.26 -0.89 -3.01
CA VAL A 123 8.61 -2.05 -2.18
C VAL A 123 10.07 -2.46 -2.42
N ASP A 124 10.47 -2.53 -3.68
CA ASP A 124 11.84 -2.91 -4.04
C ASP A 124 12.87 -1.91 -3.51
N ALA A 125 12.59 -0.63 -3.62
CA ALA A 125 13.48 0.42 -3.13
C ALA A 125 13.60 0.39 -1.61
N THR A 126 12.52 0.09 -0.90
CA THR A 126 12.53 -0.02 0.56
C THR A 126 13.34 -1.24 1.01
N ALA A 127 13.27 -2.34 0.25
CA ALA A 127 14.03 -3.55 0.56
C ALA A 127 15.51 -3.44 0.19
N LYS A 128 15.88 -2.46 -0.59
CA LYS A 128 17.28 -2.25 -0.99
C LYS A 128 18.12 -1.80 0.19
N LYS A 129 19.28 -2.40 0.31
CA LYS A 129 20.26 -2.01 1.34
C LYS A 129 21.07 -0.79 0.93
#